data_d44a97fd26ef1187eab78e1de6b9d6b7
#
_entry.id   d44a97fd26ef1187eab78e1de6b9d6b7
#
_cell.length_a   1.000
_cell.length_b   1.000
_cell.length_c   1.000
_cell.angle_alpha   90.00
_cell.angle_beta   90.00
_cell.angle_gamma   90.00
#
_symmetry.space_group_name_H-M   'P 1'
#
loop_
_entity.id
_entity.type
_entity.pdbx_description
1 polymer ?
#
loop_
_entity_poly.entity_id
_entity_poly.type
_entity_poly.pdbx_seq_one_letter_code
_entity_poly.pdbx_strand_id
1 'polypeptide(L)'
;VRIEYNYPFIGHFKQNVQLKVNTQLDENVVILKLFPGISEKVVKSILGIEGLRGVIMETYGSGNAPTDDWFISLLKKAIKRGLHNVNVTQCSGGSVTMGHYETSTFFLRSIK
;
A
#
# COMPACT_ATOMS: atom_id res chain seq x y z
N VAL A 1 5.78 22.79 22.72
CA VAL A 1 5.25 21.67 21.91
C VAL A 1 4.30 22.25 20.89
N ARG A 2 4.56 22.03 19.59
CA ARG A 2 3.65 22.41 18.51
C ARG A 2 2.78 21.21 18.16
N ILE A 3 1.47 21.38 18.22
CA ILE A 3 0.51 20.35 17.82
C ILE A 3 0.03 20.69 16.40
N GLU A 4 0.20 19.76 15.49
CA GLU A 4 -0.31 19.87 14.12
C GLU A 4 -1.51 18.94 13.95
N TYR A 5 -2.63 19.49 13.50
CA TYR A 5 -3.85 18.74 13.22
C TYR A 5 -3.92 18.41 11.72
N ASN A 6 -4.09 17.16 11.41
CA ASN A 6 -4.21 16.70 10.03
C ASN A 6 -5.69 16.70 9.60
N TYR A 7 -6.27 17.89 9.51
CA TYR A 7 -7.70 18.10 9.22
C TYR A 7 -8.25 17.32 8.03
N PRO A 8 -7.53 17.13 6.90
CA PRO A 8 -8.02 16.34 5.78
C PRO A 8 -8.34 14.88 6.12
N PHE A 9 -7.74 14.34 7.19
CA PHE A 9 -7.93 12.96 7.63
C PHE A 9 -8.84 12.82 8.86
N ILE A 10 -9.33 13.95 9.39
CA ILE A 10 -10.30 13.92 10.48
C ILE A 10 -11.69 13.72 9.88
N GLY A 11 -12.26 12.55 10.10
CA GLY A 11 -13.62 12.23 9.65
C GLY A 11 -14.68 13.04 10.41
N HIS A 12 -15.74 13.43 9.73
CA HIS A 12 -16.89 14.02 10.39
C HIS A 12 -17.63 12.96 11.20
N PHE A 13 -17.92 13.27 12.45
CA PHE A 13 -18.72 12.40 13.32
C PHE A 13 -20.14 12.24 12.78
N LYS A 14 -20.55 11.01 12.49
CA LYS A 14 -21.94 10.68 12.15
C LYS A 14 -22.65 10.29 13.44
N GLN A 15 -23.69 11.02 13.81
CA GLN A 15 -24.55 10.64 14.93
C GLN A 15 -25.21 9.29 14.63
N ASN A 16 -25.31 8.43 15.66
CA ASN A 16 -25.96 7.11 15.62
C ASN A 16 -25.20 5.99 14.87
N VAL A 17 -23.87 6.01 14.86
CA VAL A 17 -23.10 4.85 14.40
C VAL A 17 -22.81 3.94 15.60
N GLN A 18 -23.25 2.69 15.52
CA GLN A 18 -22.90 1.69 16.53
C GLN A 18 -21.41 1.34 16.43
N LEU A 19 -20.75 1.28 17.58
CA LEU A 19 -19.37 0.82 17.65
C LEU A 19 -19.28 -0.64 17.22
N LYS A 20 -18.56 -0.91 16.14
CA LYS A 20 -18.25 -2.25 15.68
C LYS A 20 -16.78 -2.56 16.00
N VAL A 21 -16.56 -3.53 16.86
CA VAL A 21 -15.23 -4.00 17.20
C VAL A 21 -14.91 -5.25 16.38
N ASN A 22 -13.82 -5.20 15.60
CA ASN A 22 -13.30 -6.37 14.89
C ASN A 22 -12.13 -6.93 15.72
N THR A 23 -12.30 -8.14 16.24
CA THR A 23 -11.29 -8.81 17.09
C THR A 23 -10.44 -9.82 16.32
N GLN A 24 -10.79 -10.10 15.07
CA GLN A 24 -10.04 -10.99 14.19
C GLN A 24 -9.19 -10.18 13.21
N LEU A 25 -7.89 -10.48 13.18
CA LEU A 25 -6.94 -9.92 12.23
C LEU A 25 -6.63 -10.98 11.16
N ASP A 26 -6.30 -10.51 9.96
CA ASP A 26 -5.86 -11.40 8.88
C ASP A 26 -4.34 -11.56 8.97
N GLU A 27 -3.88 -12.79 9.15
CA GLU A 27 -2.46 -13.12 9.26
C GLU A 27 -1.77 -13.27 7.89
N ASN A 28 -2.55 -13.31 6.80
CA ASN A 28 -2.04 -13.50 5.44
C ASN A 28 -1.67 -12.14 4.79
N VAL A 29 -0.93 -11.34 5.51
CA VAL A 29 -0.47 -10.02 5.07
C VAL A 29 1.05 -9.95 5.20
N VAL A 30 1.72 -9.35 4.23
CA VAL A 30 3.17 -9.14 4.24
C VAL A 30 3.51 -7.67 4.06
N ILE A 31 4.62 -7.25 4.66
CA ILE A 31 5.23 -5.95 4.39
C ILE A 31 6.31 -6.14 3.32
N LEU A 32 6.18 -5.44 2.22
CA LEU A 32 7.19 -5.37 1.15
C LEU A 32 7.86 -4.00 1.17
N LYS A 33 9.00 -3.93 1.84
CA LYS A 33 9.83 -2.73 1.83
C LYS A 33 10.64 -2.68 0.55
N LEU A 34 10.44 -1.65 -0.26
CA LEU A 34 11.21 -1.43 -1.48
C LEU A 34 12.55 -0.79 -1.16
N PHE A 35 13.60 -1.23 -1.85
CA PHE A 35 14.94 -0.66 -1.77
C PHE A 35 15.61 -0.71 -3.15
N PRO A 36 16.57 0.18 -3.44
CA PRO A 36 17.31 0.16 -4.70
C PRO A 36 18.03 -1.19 -4.87
N GLY A 37 17.83 -1.83 -6.02
CA GLY A 37 18.42 -3.14 -6.30
C GLY A 37 17.60 -4.36 -5.82
N ILE A 38 16.38 -4.14 -5.32
CA ILE A 38 15.47 -5.27 -5.06
C ILE A 38 15.26 -6.07 -6.35
N SER A 39 15.43 -7.39 -6.29
CA SER A 39 15.36 -8.23 -7.48
C SER A 39 13.94 -8.69 -7.80
N GLU A 40 13.67 -8.93 -9.08
CA GLU A 40 12.43 -9.55 -9.55
C GLU A 40 12.13 -10.85 -8.81
N LYS A 41 13.16 -11.70 -8.60
CA LYS A 41 13.02 -12.98 -7.92
C LYS A 41 12.47 -12.84 -6.50
N VAL A 42 12.94 -11.85 -5.74
CA VAL A 42 12.47 -11.59 -4.37
C VAL A 42 11.03 -11.13 -4.39
N VAL A 43 10.69 -10.13 -5.21
CA VAL A 43 9.33 -9.60 -5.31
C VAL A 43 8.35 -10.69 -5.77
N LYS A 44 8.74 -11.49 -6.78
CA LYS A 44 7.93 -12.59 -7.28
C LYS A 44 7.67 -13.64 -6.21
N SER A 45 8.68 -13.99 -5.40
CA SER A 45 8.53 -14.95 -4.30
C SER A 45 7.58 -14.45 -3.25
N ILE A 46 7.69 -13.18 -2.83
CA ILE A 46 6.82 -12.56 -1.82
C ILE A 46 5.38 -12.48 -2.32
N LEU A 47 5.17 -11.91 -3.51
CA LEU A 47 3.82 -11.79 -4.08
C LEU A 47 3.21 -13.14 -4.47
N GLY A 48 4.03 -14.20 -4.61
CA GLY A 48 3.62 -15.55 -4.94
C GLY A 48 3.31 -16.44 -3.74
N ILE A 49 3.42 -15.97 -2.52
CA ILE A 49 3.09 -16.74 -1.32
C ILE A 49 1.65 -17.25 -1.42
N GLU A 50 1.47 -18.54 -1.22
CA GLU A 50 0.16 -19.18 -1.25
C GLU A 50 -0.72 -18.65 -0.10
N GLY A 51 -1.96 -18.33 -0.42
CA GLY A 51 -2.89 -17.79 0.57
C GLY A 51 -2.67 -16.33 0.94
N LEU A 52 -1.66 -15.64 0.37
CA LEU A 52 -1.42 -14.23 0.65
C LEU A 52 -2.62 -13.38 0.21
N ARG A 53 -3.15 -12.58 1.13
CA ARG A 53 -4.33 -11.73 0.92
C ARG A 53 -4.02 -10.25 0.83
N GLY A 54 -2.96 -9.79 1.46
CA GLY A 54 -2.57 -8.39 1.46
C GLY A 54 -1.08 -8.15 1.40
N VAL A 55 -0.68 -7.05 0.79
CA VAL A 55 0.68 -6.52 0.84
C VAL A 55 0.66 -5.05 1.24
N ILE A 56 1.41 -4.73 2.27
CA ILE A 56 1.71 -3.35 2.65
C ILE A 56 3.04 -3.01 1.98
N MET A 57 2.99 -2.14 0.99
CA MET A 57 4.15 -1.77 0.21
C MET A 57 4.74 -0.48 0.75
N GLU A 58 5.93 -0.56 1.34
CA GLU A 58 6.70 0.60 1.79
C GLU A 58 7.50 1.17 0.61
N THR A 59 7.02 2.29 0.09
CA THR A 59 7.56 2.95 -1.10
C THR A 59 8.42 4.16 -0.78
N TYR A 60 9.17 4.65 -1.77
CA TYR A 60 10.08 5.79 -1.60
C TYR A 60 9.32 7.11 -1.51
N GLY A 61 9.83 8.06 -0.73
CA GLY A 61 9.34 9.44 -0.68
C GLY A 61 7.81 9.51 -0.56
N SER A 62 7.16 10.19 -1.48
CA SER A 62 5.71 10.41 -1.50
C SER A 62 4.90 9.29 -2.19
N GLY A 63 5.42 8.08 -2.26
CA GLY A 63 4.72 6.93 -2.86
C GLY A 63 5.35 6.42 -4.14
N ASN A 64 6.63 6.71 -4.37
CA ASN A 64 7.36 6.28 -5.56
C ASN A 64 7.82 4.82 -5.44
N ALA A 65 7.84 4.09 -6.55
CA ALA A 65 8.24 2.69 -6.64
C ALA A 65 9.04 2.44 -7.93
N PRO A 66 9.68 1.26 -8.09
CA PRO A 66 10.31 0.91 -9.35
C PRO A 66 9.34 1.01 -10.53
N THR A 67 9.82 1.58 -11.63
CA THR A 67 9.05 1.71 -12.88
C THR A 67 9.32 0.58 -13.87
N ASP A 68 10.15 -0.39 -13.47
CA ASP A 68 10.50 -1.53 -14.28
C ASP A 68 9.26 -2.34 -14.68
N ASP A 69 9.17 -2.74 -15.94
CA ASP A 69 8.03 -3.47 -16.50
C ASP A 69 7.75 -4.78 -15.74
N TRP A 70 8.82 -5.47 -15.31
CA TRP A 70 8.68 -6.70 -14.52
C TRP A 70 7.96 -6.44 -13.20
N PHE A 71 8.29 -5.34 -12.49
CA PHE A 71 7.68 -4.98 -11.21
C PHE A 71 6.19 -4.69 -11.37
N ILE A 72 5.86 -3.82 -12.32
CA ILE A 72 4.47 -3.45 -12.63
C ILE A 72 3.67 -4.69 -13.07
N SER A 73 4.27 -5.57 -13.89
CA SER A 73 3.61 -6.80 -14.35
C SER A 73 3.31 -7.76 -13.20
N LEU A 74 4.26 -7.97 -12.28
CA LEU A 74 4.06 -8.83 -11.10
C LEU A 74 2.96 -8.29 -10.19
N LEU A 75 2.96 -6.99 -9.95
CA LEU A 75 1.97 -6.36 -9.10
C LEU A 75 0.56 -6.41 -9.72
N LYS A 76 0.44 -6.13 -11.03
CA LYS A 76 -0.82 -6.30 -11.77
C LYS A 76 -1.38 -7.72 -11.66
N LYS A 77 -0.52 -8.72 -11.85
CA LYS A 77 -0.93 -10.14 -11.73
C LYS A 77 -1.41 -10.47 -10.32
N ALA A 78 -0.72 -9.97 -9.30
CA ALA A 78 -1.08 -10.20 -7.90
C ALA A 78 -2.43 -9.57 -7.57
N ILE A 79 -2.65 -8.30 -7.93
CA ILE A 79 -3.91 -7.59 -7.72
C ILE A 79 -5.06 -8.28 -8.47
N LYS A 80 -4.83 -8.72 -9.72
CA LYS A 80 -5.85 -9.45 -10.50
C LYS A 80 -6.27 -10.77 -9.84
N ARG A 81 -5.40 -11.39 -9.04
CA ARG A 81 -5.73 -12.58 -8.23
C ARG A 81 -6.51 -12.26 -6.94
N GLY A 82 -6.75 -10.99 -6.66
CA GLY A 82 -7.47 -10.54 -5.47
C GLY A 82 -6.55 -10.08 -4.32
N LEU A 83 -5.23 -9.93 -4.55
CA LEU A 83 -4.33 -9.39 -3.54
C LEU A 83 -4.66 -7.91 -3.27
N HIS A 84 -4.92 -7.59 -2.01
CA HIS A 84 -5.08 -6.19 -1.57
C HIS A 84 -3.71 -5.54 -1.44
N ASN A 85 -3.54 -4.37 -2.05
CA ASN A 85 -2.30 -3.61 -1.97
C ASN A 85 -2.53 -2.29 -1.25
N VAL A 86 -1.75 -2.05 -0.19
CA VAL A 86 -1.71 -0.79 0.55
C VAL A 86 -0.35 -0.15 0.34
N ASN A 87 -0.34 1.09 -0.12
CA ASN A 87 0.89 1.85 -0.35
C ASN A 87 1.13 2.80 0.83
N VAL A 88 2.28 2.68 1.47
CA VAL A 88 2.74 3.56 2.56
C VAL A 88 4.12 4.11 2.24
N THR A 89 4.44 5.28 2.77
CA THR A 89 5.79 5.86 2.60
C THR A 89 6.77 5.30 3.63
N GLN A 90 8.03 5.16 3.24
CA GLN A 90 9.14 4.86 4.15
C GLN A 90 9.59 6.09 4.96
N CYS A 91 9.14 7.27 4.58
CA CYS A 91 9.57 8.51 5.22
C CYS A 91 8.77 8.76 6.50
N SER A 92 9.46 8.92 7.63
CA SER A 92 8.86 9.33 8.90
C SER A 92 8.24 10.73 8.75
N GLY A 93 6.96 10.88 9.06
CA GLY A 93 6.22 12.14 8.90
C GLY A 93 5.85 12.49 7.46
N GLY A 94 6.11 11.58 6.50
CA GLY A 94 5.65 11.73 5.12
C GLY A 94 4.23 11.23 4.90
N SER A 95 3.67 11.58 3.75
CA SER A 95 2.40 11.03 3.27
C SER A 95 2.55 10.56 1.82
N VAL A 96 1.75 9.57 1.43
CA VAL A 96 1.67 9.15 0.04
C VAL A 96 0.75 10.09 -0.71
N THR A 97 1.28 10.78 -1.71
CA THR A 97 0.49 11.64 -2.60
C THR A 97 0.24 10.87 -3.90
N MET A 98 -0.97 10.33 -4.02
CA MET A 98 -1.35 9.54 -5.19
C MET A 98 -1.50 10.43 -6.43
N GLY A 99 -0.98 9.98 -7.57
CA GLY A 99 -1.17 10.65 -8.87
C GLY A 99 -0.05 11.56 -9.34
N HIS A 100 0.97 11.84 -8.51
CA HIS A 100 2.12 12.66 -8.92
C HIS A 100 3.21 11.90 -9.71
N TYR A 101 3.23 10.58 -9.62
CA TYR A 101 4.21 9.73 -10.29
C TYR A 101 3.52 8.63 -11.09
N GLU A 102 4.13 8.15 -12.16
CA GLU A 102 3.56 7.10 -13.03
C GLU A 102 3.16 5.85 -12.26
N THR A 103 3.96 5.43 -11.30
CA THR A 103 3.67 4.28 -10.43
C THR A 103 2.48 4.54 -9.51
N SER A 104 2.35 5.73 -8.95
CA SER A 104 1.22 6.08 -8.09
C SER A 104 -0.10 6.19 -8.87
N THR A 105 -0.06 6.60 -10.13
CA THR A 105 -1.24 6.62 -11.04
C THR A 105 -1.74 5.20 -11.31
N PHE A 106 -0.83 4.22 -11.39
CA PHE A 106 -1.20 2.82 -11.52
C PHE A 106 -1.97 2.32 -10.28
N PHE A 107 -1.53 2.68 -9.08
CA PHE A 107 -2.20 2.30 -7.83
C PHE A 107 -3.62 2.87 -7.73
N LEU A 108 -3.85 4.11 -8.17
CA LEU A 108 -5.20 4.72 -8.19
C LEU A 108 -6.20 3.94 -9.07
N ARG A 109 -5.74 3.34 -10.17
CA ARG A 109 -6.60 2.55 -11.07
C ARG A 109 -6.89 1.14 -10.56
N SER A 110 -6.17 0.68 -9.58
CA SER A 110 -6.31 -0.67 -9.00
C SER A 110 -7.20 -0.73 -7.77
N ILE A 111 -7.60 0.44 -7.24
CA ILE A 111 -8.55 0.59 -6.14
C ILE A 111 -9.90 0.98 -6.77
N LYS A 112 -10.65 0.00 -7.24
CA LYS A 112 -12.08 0.11 -7.55
C LYS A 112 -12.83 -0.99 -6.82
#